data_22dabf5a63be3ef7530c5dda01e330ef
#
_entry.id   22dabf5a63be3ef7530c5dda01e330ef
#
_cell.length_a   1.000
_cell.length_b   1.000
_cell.length_c   1.000
_cell.angle_alpha   90.00
_cell.angle_beta   90.00
_cell.angle_gamma   90.00
#
_symmetry.space_group_name_H-M   'P 1'
#
loop_
_entity.id
_entity.type
_entity.pdbx_description
1 polymer ?
#
loop_
_entity_poly.entity_id
_entity_poly.type
_entity_poly.pdbx_seq_one_letter_code
_entity_poly.pdbx_strand_id
1 'polypeptide(L)'
;MTHLNFKNEYADVNGLKMYYEIHGEGKPLVLIHGGGSNIQTSFGNIIPHLAKHRQVIAVEMQAHGRTGDRDSDLSFEQDADDIAALLQHLKIPKADFLGFSNGGQTTIEIALRHRELVGKIILASIFYKPDAVTPEFWKGFESATLNDMPQPLRESFLQMNNRPDLLLNMFNKDVKRMKHFKGWTDEQIQSIQAPVLIISGNHDVGSLEHCVEMYRNFPNSELAIFPGGHGSYLGAIEFLENGIWPQFNATHLIEEFLNKE
;
A
#
# COMPACT_ATOMS: atom_id res chain seq x y z
N MET A 1 -22.51 13.19 -0.58
CA MET A 1 -21.11 12.85 -0.96
C MET A 1 -20.68 13.91 -1.97
N THR A 2 -19.76 14.79 -1.62
CA THR A 2 -19.14 15.72 -2.56
C THR A 2 -18.28 14.89 -3.51
N HIS A 3 -18.65 14.81 -4.78
CA HIS A 3 -17.78 14.25 -5.81
C HIS A 3 -16.53 15.14 -5.88
N LEU A 4 -15.45 14.70 -5.26
CA LEU A 4 -14.16 15.30 -5.52
C LEU A 4 -13.86 15.07 -7.01
N ASN A 5 -13.68 16.15 -7.75
CA ASN A 5 -13.18 16.06 -9.11
C ASN A 5 -11.77 15.47 -9.03
N PHE A 6 -11.57 14.27 -9.56
CA PHE A 6 -10.26 13.66 -9.69
C PHE A 6 -9.97 13.40 -11.17
N LYS A 7 -8.70 13.36 -11.52
CA LYS A 7 -8.26 12.92 -12.84
C LYS A 7 -7.87 11.46 -12.73
N ASN A 8 -8.31 10.64 -13.67
CA ASN A 8 -7.86 9.27 -13.82
C ASN A 8 -7.26 9.08 -15.20
N GLU A 9 -6.11 8.46 -15.24
CA GLU A 9 -5.34 8.29 -16.47
C GLU A 9 -4.55 6.98 -16.44
N TYR A 10 -3.88 6.69 -17.55
CA TYR A 10 -2.94 5.60 -17.66
C TYR A 10 -1.57 6.15 -18.07
N ALA A 11 -0.51 5.59 -17.50
CA ALA A 11 0.87 5.81 -17.93
C ALA A 11 1.49 4.51 -18.44
N ASP A 12 2.25 4.59 -19.53
CA ASP A 12 3.08 3.48 -19.99
C ASP A 12 4.41 3.54 -19.23
N VAL A 13 4.59 2.63 -18.25
CA VAL A 13 5.76 2.55 -17.39
C VAL A 13 6.38 1.17 -17.47
N ASN A 14 7.64 1.09 -17.91
CA ASN A 14 8.40 -0.17 -17.98
C ASN A 14 7.63 -1.33 -18.67
N GLY A 15 6.88 -1.04 -19.74
CA GLY A 15 6.06 -2.02 -20.45
C GLY A 15 4.74 -2.40 -19.74
N LEU A 16 4.35 -1.66 -18.72
CA LEU A 16 3.08 -1.78 -18.03
C LEU A 16 2.20 -0.57 -18.33
N LYS A 17 0.93 -0.78 -18.65
CA LYS A 17 -0.09 0.27 -18.69
C LYS A 17 -0.68 0.44 -17.30
N MET A 18 -0.09 1.34 -16.50
CA MET A 18 -0.44 1.60 -15.11
C MET A 18 -1.57 2.60 -15.00
N TYR A 19 -2.64 2.24 -14.28
CA TYR A 19 -3.72 3.15 -13.92
C TYR A 19 -3.37 3.94 -12.66
N TYR A 20 -3.70 5.23 -12.67
CA TYR A 20 -3.56 6.09 -11.50
C TYR A 20 -4.65 7.14 -11.44
N GLU A 21 -4.86 7.67 -10.25
CA GLU A 21 -5.78 8.77 -9.98
C GLU A 21 -5.03 9.92 -9.31
N ILE A 22 -5.38 11.17 -9.66
CA ILE A 22 -4.86 12.37 -9.00
C ILE A 22 -6.03 13.11 -8.37
N HIS A 23 -5.99 13.28 -7.05
CA HIS A 23 -6.99 13.98 -6.26
C HIS A 23 -6.36 15.15 -5.53
N GLY A 24 -7.04 16.33 -5.53
CA GLY A 24 -6.57 17.53 -4.83
C GLY A 24 -5.32 18.14 -5.45
N GLU A 25 -4.74 19.09 -4.72
CA GLU A 25 -3.56 19.86 -5.11
C GLU A 25 -2.62 20.04 -3.91
N GLY A 26 -1.35 20.40 -4.15
CA GLY A 26 -0.36 20.64 -3.10
C GLY A 26 0.84 19.73 -3.16
N LYS A 27 1.45 19.41 -2.00
CA LYS A 27 2.60 18.50 -1.93
C LYS A 27 2.18 17.09 -2.36
N PRO A 28 2.93 16.43 -3.25
CA PRO A 28 2.59 15.10 -3.73
C PRO A 28 2.63 14.04 -2.62
N LEU A 29 1.60 13.20 -2.57
CA LEU A 29 1.49 12.01 -1.71
C LEU A 29 1.06 10.82 -2.57
N VAL A 30 1.93 9.83 -2.69
CA VAL A 30 1.64 8.58 -3.41
C VAL A 30 1.00 7.58 -2.47
N LEU A 31 -0.14 6.99 -2.87
CA LEU A 31 -0.82 5.92 -2.15
C LEU A 31 -0.66 4.59 -2.90
N ILE A 32 -0.14 3.58 -2.20
CA ILE A 32 0.16 2.25 -2.74
C ILE A 32 -0.64 1.20 -1.95
N HIS A 33 -1.59 0.56 -2.62
CA HIS A 33 -2.54 -0.38 -2.02
C HIS A 33 -1.92 -1.73 -1.64
N GLY A 34 -2.64 -2.52 -0.84
CA GLY A 34 -2.27 -3.87 -0.43
C GLY A 34 -2.47 -4.93 -1.53
N GLY A 35 -1.97 -6.14 -1.30
CA GLY A 35 -2.18 -7.28 -2.18
C GLY A 35 -3.67 -7.62 -2.33
N GLY A 36 -4.08 -8.09 -3.52
CA GLY A 36 -5.48 -8.38 -3.83
C GLY A 36 -6.42 -7.17 -3.84
N SER A 37 -5.90 -5.98 -3.60
CA SER A 37 -6.64 -4.75 -3.36
C SER A 37 -6.59 -3.80 -4.57
N ASN A 38 -7.15 -2.61 -4.41
CA ASN A 38 -7.09 -1.52 -5.38
C ASN A 38 -7.21 -0.18 -4.63
N ILE A 39 -7.21 0.94 -5.36
CA ILE A 39 -7.31 2.28 -4.77
C ILE A 39 -8.52 2.41 -3.86
N GLN A 40 -9.69 1.99 -4.33
CA GLN A 40 -10.95 2.20 -3.60
C GLN A 40 -11.06 1.32 -2.36
N THR A 41 -10.59 0.07 -2.44
CA THR A 41 -10.68 -0.88 -1.33
C THR A 41 -9.72 -0.54 -0.20
N SER A 42 -8.53 -0.02 -0.50
CA SER A 42 -7.55 0.36 0.52
C SER A 42 -7.75 1.79 1.04
N PHE A 43 -8.08 2.75 0.16
CA PHE A 43 -7.97 4.18 0.48
C PHE A 43 -9.23 5.00 0.20
N GLY A 44 -10.32 4.39 -0.29
CA GLY A 44 -11.54 5.12 -0.65
C GLY A 44 -12.08 6.00 0.49
N ASN A 45 -11.87 5.58 1.74
CA ASN A 45 -12.30 6.34 2.92
C ASN A 45 -11.40 7.54 3.24
N ILE A 46 -10.07 7.42 3.04
CA ILE A 46 -9.13 8.48 3.47
C ILE A 46 -8.78 9.46 2.35
N ILE A 47 -8.85 9.08 1.07
CA ILE A 47 -8.55 9.98 -0.06
C ILE A 47 -9.30 11.30 0.05
N PRO A 48 -10.64 11.34 0.33
CA PRO A 48 -11.37 12.61 0.43
C PRO A 48 -10.85 13.56 1.50
N HIS A 49 -10.19 13.05 2.52
CA HIS A 49 -9.60 13.85 3.59
C HIS A 49 -8.23 14.36 3.19
N LEU A 50 -7.34 13.48 2.75
CA LEU A 50 -5.97 13.80 2.36
C LEU A 50 -5.93 14.78 1.16
N ALA A 51 -6.83 14.62 0.19
CA ALA A 51 -6.93 15.46 -0.99
C ALA A 51 -7.35 16.92 -0.73
N LYS A 52 -7.76 17.25 0.50
CA LYS A 52 -8.03 18.66 0.89
C LYS A 52 -6.76 19.51 0.95
N HIS A 53 -5.61 18.87 1.25
CA HIS A 53 -4.36 19.56 1.55
C HIS A 53 -3.16 18.99 0.77
N ARG A 54 -3.37 17.94 -0.02
CA ARG A 54 -2.33 17.21 -0.74
C ARG A 54 -2.75 16.91 -2.17
N GLN A 55 -1.77 16.85 -3.08
CA GLN A 55 -1.94 16.20 -4.36
C GLN A 55 -1.76 14.68 -4.12
N VAL A 56 -2.87 13.98 -3.96
CA VAL A 56 -2.87 12.52 -3.76
C VAL A 56 -2.77 11.84 -5.11
N ILE A 57 -1.74 11.02 -5.29
CA ILE A 57 -1.50 10.18 -6.47
C ILE A 57 -1.72 8.74 -6.03
N ALA A 58 -2.90 8.21 -6.29
CA ALA A 58 -3.24 6.83 -5.96
C ALA A 58 -2.97 5.94 -7.18
N VAL A 59 -2.25 4.83 -6.98
CA VAL A 59 -1.82 3.94 -8.07
C VAL A 59 -2.44 2.56 -7.92
N GLU A 60 -2.70 1.89 -9.03
CA GLU A 60 -3.02 0.46 -9.06
C GLU A 60 -1.82 -0.32 -9.61
N MET A 61 -1.35 -1.31 -8.84
CA MET A 61 -0.13 -2.06 -9.15
C MET A 61 -0.36 -3.08 -10.28
N GLN A 62 0.70 -3.66 -10.82
CA GLN A 62 0.62 -4.67 -11.88
C GLN A 62 -0.41 -5.75 -11.54
N ALA A 63 -1.25 -6.12 -12.50
CA ALA A 63 -2.34 -7.08 -12.42
C ALA A 63 -3.51 -6.70 -11.49
N HIS A 64 -3.43 -5.59 -10.75
CA HIS A 64 -4.48 -5.14 -9.84
C HIS A 64 -5.38 -4.08 -10.44
N GLY A 65 -6.63 -4.06 -9.98
CA GLY A 65 -7.61 -3.05 -10.38
C GLY A 65 -7.73 -2.93 -11.90
N ARG A 66 -7.47 -1.73 -12.41
CA ARG A 66 -7.54 -1.37 -13.85
C ARG A 66 -6.17 -1.43 -14.53
N THR A 67 -5.11 -1.62 -13.77
CA THR A 67 -3.75 -1.73 -14.32
C THR A 67 -3.57 -3.03 -15.09
N GLY A 68 -2.86 -2.92 -16.21
CA GLY A 68 -2.50 -4.07 -17.04
C GLY A 68 -1.63 -5.09 -16.31
N ASP A 69 -1.24 -6.12 -17.05
CA ASP A 69 -0.33 -7.15 -16.54
C ASP A 69 0.82 -7.39 -17.52
N ARG A 70 1.90 -7.95 -17.04
CA ARG A 70 3.05 -8.47 -17.77
C ARG A 70 3.18 -9.97 -17.55
N ASP A 71 3.87 -10.68 -18.43
CA ASP A 71 4.13 -12.13 -18.24
C ASP A 71 5.02 -12.41 -17.02
N SER A 72 5.80 -11.40 -16.55
CA SER A 72 6.64 -11.54 -15.37
C SER A 72 5.83 -11.70 -14.09
N ASP A 73 6.43 -12.37 -13.10
CA ASP A 73 5.93 -12.42 -11.74
C ASP A 73 5.90 -11.02 -11.09
N LEU A 74 5.12 -10.86 -10.04
CA LEU A 74 5.15 -9.66 -9.20
C LEU A 74 6.41 -9.66 -8.33
N SER A 75 7.04 -8.50 -8.18
CA SER A 75 8.07 -8.26 -7.17
C SER A 75 7.97 -6.83 -6.64
N PHE A 76 8.38 -6.62 -5.40
CA PHE A 76 8.37 -5.30 -4.76
C PHE A 76 9.37 -4.35 -5.44
N GLU A 77 10.47 -4.89 -5.93
CA GLU A 77 11.50 -4.16 -6.68
C GLU A 77 10.95 -3.61 -7.99
N GLN A 78 10.21 -4.44 -8.76
CA GLN A 78 9.62 -3.99 -10.01
C GLN A 78 8.49 -2.99 -9.77
N ASP A 79 7.68 -3.22 -8.75
CA ASP A 79 6.65 -2.26 -8.33
C ASP A 79 7.26 -0.91 -7.99
N ALA A 80 8.39 -0.88 -7.28
CA ALA A 80 9.11 0.35 -6.95
C ALA A 80 9.65 1.07 -8.20
N ASP A 81 10.22 0.33 -9.14
CA ASP A 81 10.73 0.88 -10.40
C ASP A 81 9.58 1.43 -11.28
N ASP A 82 8.41 0.80 -11.26
CA ASP A 82 7.23 1.26 -12.00
C ASP A 82 6.68 2.57 -11.41
N ILE A 83 6.65 2.70 -10.08
CA ILE A 83 6.23 3.94 -9.41
C ILE A 83 7.24 5.06 -9.68
N ALA A 84 8.53 4.76 -9.66
CA ALA A 84 9.56 5.74 -10.01
C ALA A 84 9.39 6.24 -11.45
N ALA A 85 9.12 5.34 -12.40
CA ALA A 85 8.82 5.71 -13.79
C ALA A 85 7.53 6.54 -13.92
N LEU A 86 6.48 6.23 -13.12
CA LEU A 86 5.27 7.05 -13.08
C LEU A 86 5.56 8.46 -12.57
N LEU A 87 6.33 8.63 -11.50
CA LEU A 87 6.69 9.95 -10.99
C LEU A 87 7.52 10.74 -12.00
N GLN A 88 8.41 10.08 -12.74
CA GLN A 88 9.15 10.69 -13.84
C GLN A 88 8.20 11.14 -14.97
N HIS A 89 7.24 10.31 -15.37
CA HIS A 89 6.20 10.64 -16.36
C HIS A 89 5.39 11.87 -15.92
N LEU A 90 5.02 11.95 -14.63
CA LEU A 90 4.29 13.08 -14.03
C LEU A 90 5.17 14.30 -13.77
N LYS A 91 6.49 14.20 -13.97
CA LYS A 91 7.50 15.26 -13.67
C LYS A 91 7.50 15.66 -12.19
N ILE A 92 7.29 14.68 -11.31
CA ILE A 92 7.31 14.85 -9.86
C ILE A 92 8.69 14.40 -9.35
N PRO A 93 9.56 15.33 -8.94
CA PRO A 93 10.92 14.99 -8.55
C PRO A 93 11.02 14.41 -7.13
N LYS A 94 9.99 14.60 -6.31
CA LYS A 94 9.95 14.12 -4.92
C LYS A 94 8.51 14.05 -4.42
N ALA A 95 8.16 12.99 -3.68
CA ALA A 95 6.85 12.79 -3.08
C ALA A 95 6.96 12.20 -1.67
N ASP A 96 5.89 12.36 -0.88
CA ASP A 96 5.66 11.54 0.31
C ASP A 96 4.94 10.25 -0.13
N PHE A 97 5.09 9.17 0.66
CA PHE A 97 4.51 7.86 0.32
C PHE A 97 3.70 7.31 1.48
N LEU A 98 2.54 6.74 1.19
CA LEU A 98 1.77 5.91 2.10
C LEU A 98 1.56 4.55 1.44
N GLY A 99 2.22 3.52 1.97
CA GLY A 99 2.03 2.15 1.54
C GLY A 99 1.28 1.34 2.58
N PHE A 100 0.24 0.63 2.14
CA PHE A 100 -0.54 -0.28 2.96
C PHE A 100 -0.23 -1.72 2.61
N SER A 101 0.05 -2.57 3.62
CA SER A 101 0.33 -3.99 3.43
C SER A 101 1.44 -4.19 2.37
N ASN A 102 1.23 -4.98 1.31
CA ASN A 102 2.19 -5.14 0.20
C ASN A 102 2.64 -3.78 -0.41
N GLY A 103 1.78 -2.77 -0.42
CA GLY A 103 2.16 -1.43 -0.86
C GLY A 103 3.19 -0.77 0.05
N GLY A 104 3.19 -1.10 1.35
CA GLY A 104 4.22 -0.62 2.28
C GLY A 104 5.56 -1.33 2.06
N GLN A 105 5.55 -2.61 1.70
CA GLN A 105 6.74 -3.35 1.29
C GLN A 105 7.32 -2.78 -0.01
N THR A 106 6.48 -2.44 -0.99
CA THR A 106 6.90 -1.67 -2.18
C THR A 106 7.50 -0.31 -1.79
N THR A 107 6.94 0.37 -0.76
CA THR A 107 7.48 1.65 -0.29
C THR A 107 8.88 1.51 0.32
N ILE A 108 9.18 0.40 1.00
CA ILE A 108 10.55 0.09 1.46
C ILE A 108 11.49 -0.01 0.25
N GLU A 109 11.10 -0.74 -0.81
CA GLU A 109 11.93 -0.83 -2.02
C GLU A 109 12.13 0.53 -2.70
N ILE A 110 11.11 1.39 -2.75
CA ILE A 110 11.27 2.76 -3.26
C ILE A 110 12.33 3.51 -2.44
N ALA A 111 12.28 3.41 -1.11
CA ALA A 111 13.22 4.10 -0.24
C ALA A 111 14.66 3.57 -0.35
N LEU A 112 14.85 2.30 -0.70
CA LEU A 112 16.16 1.71 -0.92
C LEU A 112 16.73 2.02 -2.30
N ARG A 113 15.91 1.96 -3.35
CA ARG A 113 16.31 2.03 -4.76
C ARG A 113 16.24 3.44 -5.35
N HIS A 114 15.27 4.24 -4.89
CA HIS A 114 14.92 5.57 -5.44
C HIS A 114 14.85 6.62 -4.33
N ARG A 115 15.84 6.60 -3.44
CA ARG A 115 15.88 7.46 -2.23
C ARG A 115 15.71 8.95 -2.51
N GLU A 116 16.15 9.41 -3.68
CA GLU A 116 16.02 10.80 -4.12
C GLU A 116 14.56 11.23 -4.33
N LEU A 117 13.66 10.29 -4.65
CA LEU A 117 12.24 10.55 -4.84
C LEU A 117 11.48 10.66 -3.51
N VAL A 118 12.08 10.23 -2.40
CA VAL A 118 11.38 10.03 -1.13
C VAL A 118 11.45 11.26 -0.24
N GLY A 119 10.29 11.79 0.12
CA GLY A 119 10.10 12.78 1.18
C GLY A 119 9.95 12.11 2.53
N LYS A 120 8.71 11.82 2.89
CA LYS A 120 8.31 11.09 4.09
C LYS A 120 7.64 9.77 3.73
N ILE A 121 7.68 8.82 4.65
CA ILE A 121 7.13 7.47 4.46
C ILE A 121 6.10 7.17 5.54
N ILE A 122 4.97 6.61 5.15
CA ILE A 122 3.98 6.02 6.05
C ILE A 122 3.85 4.55 5.70
N LEU A 123 4.19 3.69 6.65
CA LEU A 123 4.14 2.24 6.54
C LEU A 123 2.95 1.74 7.36
N ALA A 124 1.89 1.34 6.68
CA ALA A 124 0.64 0.93 7.29
C ALA A 124 0.45 -0.58 7.21
N SER A 125 0.33 -1.25 8.37
CA SER A 125 0.07 -2.70 8.47
C SER A 125 1.10 -3.56 7.71
N ILE A 126 2.38 -3.33 7.95
CA ILE A 126 3.46 -4.06 7.28
C ILE A 126 4.31 -4.88 8.24
N PHE A 127 5.10 -5.76 7.65
CA PHE A 127 6.26 -6.38 8.26
C PHE A 127 7.39 -6.43 7.23
N TYR A 128 8.65 -6.37 7.70
CA TYR A 128 9.81 -6.42 6.81
C TYR A 128 10.63 -7.71 6.93
N LYS A 129 10.27 -8.61 7.85
CA LYS A 129 10.90 -9.92 8.06
C LYS A 129 9.87 -11.04 8.02
N PRO A 130 10.22 -12.23 7.53
CA PRO A 130 9.32 -13.38 7.53
C PRO A 130 8.92 -13.88 8.93
N ASP A 131 9.76 -13.71 9.93
CA ASP A 131 9.54 -14.12 11.33
C ASP A 131 8.69 -13.14 12.15
N ALA A 132 8.32 -12.01 11.55
CA ALA A 132 7.39 -11.03 12.14
C ALA A 132 5.94 -11.51 12.21
N VAL A 133 5.63 -12.59 11.51
CA VAL A 133 4.30 -13.22 11.45
C VAL A 133 4.40 -14.69 11.84
N THR A 134 3.25 -15.28 12.18
CA THR A 134 3.23 -16.67 12.64
C THR A 134 3.52 -17.67 11.51
N PRO A 135 4.02 -18.88 11.81
CA PRO A 135 4.16 -19.95 10.81
C PRO A 135 2.83 -20.30 10.11
N GLU A 136 1.70 -20.15 10.80
CA GLU A 136 0.36 -20.39 10.27
C GLU A 136 0.01 -19.40 9.15
N PHE A 137 0.45 -18.15 9.25
CA PHE A 137 0.30 -17.17 8.18
C PHE A 137 0.94 -17.66 6.87
N TRP A 138 2.18 -18.15 6.93
CA TRP A 138 2.88 -18.68 5.74
C TRP A 138 2.25 -19.97 5.20
N LYS A 139 1.82 -20.88 6.09
CA LYS A 139 1.08 -22.07 5.69
C LYS A 139 -0.22 -21.73 4.96
N GLY A 140 -0.87 -20.63 5.35
CA GLY A 140 -2.03 -20.12 4.64
C GLY A 140 -1.74 -19.88 3.16
N PHE A 141 -0.60 -19.29 2.82
CA PHE A 141 -0.22 -19.09 1.42
C PHE A 141 0.11 -20.38 0.66
N GLU A 142 0.60 -21.44 1.33
CA GLU A 142 0.91 -22.70 0.66
C GLU A 142 -0.32 -23.37 0.04
N SER A 143 -1.47 -23.27 0.71
CA SER A 143 -2.73 -23.87 0.29
C SER A 143 -3.78 -22.87 -0.16
N ALA A 144 -3.42 -21.57 -0.29
CA ALA A 144 -4.35 -20.51 -0.61
C ALA A 144 -5.08 -20.75 -1.94
N THR A 145 -6.38 -20.53 -1.92
CA THR A 145 -7.27 -20.56 -3.07
C THR A 145 -7.98 -19.21 -3.19
N LEU A 146 -8.55 -18.92 -4.36
CA LEU A 146 -9.30 -17.69 -4.56
C LEU A 146 -10.45 -17.48 -3.56
N ASN A 147 -10.98 -18.57 -2.96
CA ASN A 147 -12.02 -18.47 -1.96
C ASN A 147 -11.53 -17.91 -0.62
N ASP A 148 -10.23 -17.99 -0.36
CA ASP A 148 -9.62 -17.44 0.86
C ASP A 148 -9.39 -15.92 0.76
N MET A 149 -9.48 -15.36 -0.45
CA MET A 149 -9.45 -13.91 -0.65
C MET A 149 -10.75 -13.29 -0.12
N PRO A 150 -10.71 -12.18 0.68
CA PRO A 150 -11.91 -11.54 1.20
C PRO A 150 -12.93 -11.20 0.11
N GLN A 151 -14.20 -11.51 0.38
CA GLN A 151 -15.28 -11.31 -0.59
C GLN A 151 -15.35 -9.86 -1.11
N PRO A 152 -15.25 -8.80 -0.28
CA PRO A 152 -15.31 -7.42 -0.77
C PRO A 152 -14.22 -7.08 -1.79
N LEU A 153 -13.03 -7.65 -1.64
CA LEU A 153 -11.93 -7.44 -2.59
C LEU A 153 -12.21 -8.13 -3.93
N ARG A 154 -12.70 -9.37 -3.91
CA ARG A 154 -13.09 -10.10 -5.14
C ARG A 154 -14.19 -9.38 -5.89
N GLU A 155 -15.23 -8.94 -5.17
CA GLU A 155 -16.36 -8.21 -5.75
C GLU A 155 -15.92 -6.87 -6.35
N SER A 156 -15.06 -6.12 -5.65
CA SER A 156 -14.52 -4.86 -6.15
C SER A 156 -13.73 -5.05 -7.46
N PHE A 157 -12.88 -6.08 -7.53
CA PHE A 157 -12.14 -6.38 -8.76
C PHE A 157 -13.07 -6.72 -9.92
N LEU A 158 -14.08 -7.58 -9.68
CA LEU A 158 -15.04 -8.01 -10.70
C LEU A 158 -15.96 -6.88 -11.17
N GLN A 159 -16.33 -5.95 -10.28
CA GLN A 159 -17.09 -4.74 -10.65
C GLN A 159 -16.30 -3.85 -11.62
N MET A 160 -15.00 -3.78 -11.48
CA MET A 160 -14.14 -2.97 -12.37
C MET A 160 -13.88 -3.65 -13.71
N ASN A 161 -13.61 -4.94 -13.72
CA ASN A 161 -13.08 -5.65 -14.88
C ASN A 161 -14.06 -6.66 -15.50
N ASN A 162 -14.99 -7.20 -14.71
CA ASN A 162 -15.88 -8.31 -15.11
C ASN A 162 -15.11 -9.50 -15.75
N ARG A 163 -13.91 -9.78 -15.24
CA ARG A 163 -12.95 -10.78 -15.78
C ARG A 163 -12.43 -11.70 -14.66
N PRO A 164 -13.14 -12.82 -14.41
CA PRO A 164 -12.74 -13.79 -13.38
C PRO A 164 -11.36 -14.41 -13.64
N ASP A 165 -10.94 -14.53 -14.89
CA ASP A 165 -9.61 -15.00 -15.29
C ASP A 165 -8.50 -14.06 -14.84
N LEU A 166 -8.70 -12.74 -14.96
CA LEU A 166 -7.75 -11.74 -14.47
C LEU A 166 -7.70 -11.69 -12.94
N LEU A 167 -8.85 -11.86 -12.27
CA LEU A 167 -8.90 -11.98 -10.81
C LEU A 167 -8.09 -13.17 -10.33
N LEU A 168 -8.25 -14.33 -10.95
CA LEU A 168 -7.49 -15.53 -10.60
C LEU A 168 -5.99 -15.34 -10.89
N ASN A 169 -5.64 -14.70 -12.00
CA ASN A 169 -4.24 -14.39 -12.34
C ASN A 169 -3.60 -13.47 -11.29
N MET A 170 -4.26 -12.37 -10.93
CA MET A 170 -3.80 -11.44 -9.88
C MET A 170 -3.58 -12.20 -8.56
N PHE A 171 -4.57 -12.97 -8.11
CA PHE A 171 -4.50 -13.75 -6.90
C PHE A 171 -3.30 -14.72 -6.89
N ASN A 172 -3.12 -15.48 -7.97
CA ASN A 172 -2.01 -16.44 -8.08
C ASN A 172 -0.64 -15.75 -8.06
N LYS A 173 -0.51 -14.60 -8.70
CA LYS A 173 0.72 -13.79 -8.69
C LYS A 173 1.02 -13.22 -7.31
N ASP A 174 0.02 -12.70 -6.59
CA ASP A 174 0.19 -12.23 -5.21
C ASP A 174 0.59 -13.37 -4.27
N VAL A 175 -0.11 -14.51 -4.33
CA VAL A 175 0.24 -15.70 -3.55
C VAL A 175 1.67 -16.14 -3.85
N LYS A 176 2.07 -16.15 -5.11
CA LYS A 176 3.44 -16.51 -5.52
C LYS A 176 4.47 -15.54 -4.95
N ARG A 177 4.21 -14.22 -5.00
CA ARG A 177 5.08 -13.19 -4.43
C ARG A 177 5.27 -13.41 -2.94
N MET A 178 4.19 -13.63 -2.19
CA MET A 178 4.27 -13.86 -0.75
C MET A 178 4.98 -15.16 -0.38
N LYS A 179 4.79 -16.25 -1.13
CA LYS A 179 5.55 -17.50 -0.94
C LYS A 179 7.07 -17.33 -1.07
N HIS A 180 7.51 -16.35 -1.84
CA HIS A 180 8.93 -16.08 -2.08
C HIS A 180 9.44 -14.87 -1.27
N PHE A 181 8.64 -14.33 -0.37
CA PHE A 181 9.03 -13.19 0.45
C PHE A 181 10.22 -13.51 1.34
N LYS A 182 11.30 -12.76 1.20
CA LYS A 182 12.54 -12.90 1.97
C LYS A 182 12.72 -11.82 3.01
N GLY A 183 12.04 -10.68 2.83
CA GLY A 183 12.21 -9.49 3.65
C GLY A 183 13.52 -8.76 3.40
N TRP A 184 13.85 -7.86 4.30
CA TRP A 184 15.05 -7.01 4.30
C TRP A 184 15.85 -7.22 5.57
N THR A 185 17.16 -6.97 5.48
CA THR A 185 18.02 -6.99 6.68
C THR A 185 17.83 -5.71 7.49
N ASP A 186 18.23 -5.78 8.77
CA ASP A 186 18.17 -4.61 9.66
C ASP A 186 19.05 -3.47 9.12
N GLU A 187 20.20 -3.79 8.51
CA GLU A 187 21.09 -2.79 7.91
C GLU A 187 20.44 -2.07 6.72
N GLN A 188 19.67 -2.79 5.91
CA GLN A 188 18.88 -2.17 4.83
C GLN A 188 17.84 -1.20 5.39
N ILE A 189 17.11 -1.61 6.41
CA ILE A 189 16.11 -0.75 7.08
C ILE A 189 16.78 0.46 7.72
N GLN A 190 17.88 0.27 8.43
CA GLN A 190 18.67 1.35 9.06
C GLN A 190 19.28 2.32 8.05
N SER A 191 19.46 1.91 6.80
CA SER A 191 19.95 2.79 5.73
C SER A 191 18.91 3.81 5.25
N ILE A 192 17.63 3.63 5.57
CA ILE A 192 16.54 4.53 5.17
C ILE A 192 16.51 5.73 6.11
N GLN A 193 16.91 6.89 5.59
CA GLN A 193 17.05 8.13 6.38
C GLN A 193 15.81 9.03 6.31
N ALA A 194 14.86 8.74 5.44
CA ALA A 194 13.60 9.49 5.36
C ALA A 194 12.82 9.37 6.69
N PRO A 195 12.06 10.41 7.11
CA PRO A 195 11.13 10.27 8.22
C PRO A 195 10.07 9.20 7.93
N VAL A 196 9.82 8.32 8.90
CA VAL A 196 8.91 7.18 8.78
C VAL A 196 7.83 7.24 9.86
N LEU A 197 6.56 7.14 9.48
CA LEU A 197 5.47 6.84 10.40
C LEU A 197 5.04 5.39 10.21
N ILE A 198 5.17 4.59 11.26
CA ILE A 198 4.73 3.21 11.31
C ILE A 198 3.34 3.18 11.95
N ILE A 199 2.36 2.62 11.25
CA ILE A 199 0.98 2.48 11.76
C ILE A 199 0.55 1.03 11.67
N SER A 200 -0.03 0.49 12.73
CA SER A 200 -0.59 -0.87 12.75
C SER A 200 -1.84 -0.96 13.62
N GLY A 201 -2.64 -1.97 13.38
CA GLY A 201 -3.70 -2.38 14.30
C GLY A 201 -3.15 -3.25 15.43
N ASN A 202 -3.82 -3.26 16.60
CA ASN A 202 -3.42 -4.14 17.70
C ASN A 202 -3.80 -5.62 17.48
N HIS A 203 -4.58 -5.90 16.45
CA HIS A 203 -4.95 -7.24 15.97
C HIS A 203 -4.56 -7.40 14.48
N ASP A 204 -3.40 -6.90 14.12
CA ASP A 204 -2.88 -6.94 12.76
C ASP A 204 -2.16 -8.29 12.47
N VAL A 205 -1.75 -8.46 11.21
CA VAL A 205 -1.02 -9.64 10.73
C VAL A 205 0.37 -9.72 11.35
N GLY A 206 1.10 -8.60 11.37
CA GLY A 206 2.41 -8.49 12.02
C GLY A 206 2.27 -8.35 13.54
N SER A 207 3.22 -8.91 14.29
CA SER A 207 3.23 -8.83 15.75
C SER A 207 3.49 -7.40 16.25
N LEU A 208 2.98 -7.07 17.44
CA LEU A 208 3.26 -5.76 18.08
C LEU A 208 4.75 -5.60 18.40
N GLU A 209 5.42 -6.69 18.75
CA GLU A 209 6.86 -6.73 18.98
C GLU A 209 7.61 -6.30 17.73
N HIS A 210 7.17 -6.75 16.55
CA HIS A 210 7.77 -6.33 15.28
C HIS A 210 7.49 -4.86 14.95
N CYS A 211 6.34 -4.32 15.31
CA CYS A 211 6.08 -2.88 15.19
C CYS A 211 7.09 -2.06 16.02
N VAL A 212 7.40 -2.51 17.25
CA VAL A 212 8.42 -1.88 18.10
C VAL A 212 9.82 -2.08 17.53
N GLU A 213 10.12 -3.24 16.95
CA GLU A 213 11.39 -3.50 16.27
C GLU A 213 11.57 -2.57 15.06
N MET A 214 10.55 -2.42 14.22
CA MET A 214 10.56 -1.44 13.11
C MET A 214 10.86 -0.04 13.63
N TYR A 215 10.14 0.41 14.65
CA TYR A 215 10.37 1.73 15.28
C TYR A 215 11.82 1.93 15.74
N ARG A 216 12.48 0.88 16.22
CA ARG A 216 13.87 0.96 16.67
C ARG A 216 14.88 0.89 15.52
N ASN A 217 14.52 0.23 14.43
CA ASN A 217 15.42 0.02 13.30
C ASN A 217 15.36 1.17 12.27
N PHE A 218 14.22 1.85 12.09
CA PHE A 218 14.18 3.05 11.27
C PHE A 218 14.75 4.24 12.05
N PRO A 219 15.83 4.90 11.59
CA PRO A 219 16.52 5.95 12.36
C PRO A 219 15.66 7.17 12.73
N ASN A 220 14.71 7.52 11.86
CA ASN A 220 13.83 8.69 11.99
C ASN A 220 12.37 8.24 11.98
N SER A 221 11.93 7.49 12.99
CA SER A 221 10.59 6.90 12.98
C SER A 221 9.70 7.36 14.11
N GLU A 222 8.40 7.30 13.86
CA GLU A 222 7.31 7.40 14.83
C GLU A 222 6.45 6.13 14.73
N LEU A 223 5.80 5.75 15.84
CA LEU A 223 4.97 4.55 15.92
C LEU A 223 3.59 4.89 16.46
N ALA A 224 2.55 4.40 15.79
CA ALA A 224 1.18 4.44 16.28
C ALA A 224 0.50 3.06 16.15
N ILE A 225 -0.11 2.62 17.24
CA ILE A 225 -0.92 1.39 17.27
C ILE A 225 -2.38 1.78 17.52
N PHE A 226 -3.25 1.40 16.60
CA PHE A 226 -4.68 1.64 16.68
C PHE A 226 -5.42 0.38 17.16
N PRO A 227 -6.57 0.53 17.83
CA PRO A 227 -7.48 -0.58 18.01
C PRO A 227 -7.99 -1.10 16.66
N GLY A 228 -8.03 -2.42 16.48
CA GLY A 228 -8.57 -3.06 15.28
C GLY A 228 -7.57 -3.92 14.52
N GLY A 229 -7.99 -4.40 13.35
CA GLY A 229 -7.24 -5.30 12.48
C GLY A 229 -6.56 -4.59 11.30
N HIS A 230 -6.17 -5.40 10.33
CA HIS A 230 -5.36 -5.05 9.16
C HIS A 230 -5.98 -3.94 8.28
N GLY A 231 -5.59 -2.69 8.46
CA GLY A 231 -6.10 -1.54 7.71
C GLY A 231 -7.42 -0.94 8.22
N SER A 232 -7.96 -1.41 9.37
CA SER A 232 -9.20 -0.86 9.93
C SER A 232 -9.14 0.65 10.18
N TYR A 233 -8.01 1.14 10.63
CA TYR A 233 -7.73 2.55 10.90
C TYR A 233 -7.59 3.43 9.64
N LEU A 234 -7.38 2.81 8.47
CA LEU A 234 -7.44 3.46 7.14
C LEU A 234 -8.86 3.43 6.56
N GLY A 235 -9.75 2.61 7.13
CA GLY A 235 -11.06 2.35 6.57
C GLY A 235 -10.99 1.46 5.33
N ALA A 236 -10.15 0.43 5.35
CA ALA A 236 -10.13 -0.60 4.31
C ALA A 236 -11.51 -1.27 4.21
N ILE A 237 -11.90 -1.65 2.99
CA ILE A 237 -13.29 -2.07 2.69
C ILE A 237 -13.75 -3.29 3.51
N GLU A 238 -12.84 -4.14 3.94
CA GLU A 238 -13.12 -5.31 4.76
C GLU A 238 -13.69 -4.97 6.14
N PHE A 239 -13.54 -3.72 6.57
CA PHE A 239 -14.05 -3.22 7.85
C PHE A 239 -15.28 -2.32 7.71
N LEU A 240 -15.85 -2.23 6.50
CA LEU A 240 -17.11 -1.54 6.27
C LEU A 240 -18.27 -2.45 6.68
N GLU A 241 -18.88 -2.19 7.82
CA GLU A 241 -20.02 -2.94 8.32
C GLU A 241 -21.33 -2.13 8.18
N ASN A 242 -22.30 -2.65 7.44
CA ASN A 242 -23.60 -1.99 7.23
C ASN A 242 -23.51 -0.53 6.76
N GLY A 243 -22.49 -0.20 5.95
CA GLY A 243 -22.22 1.16 5.48
C GLY A 243 -21.59 2.08 6.52
N ILE A 244 -21.14 1.54 7.66
CA ILE A 244 -20.49 2.28 8.74
C ILE A 244 -19.01 1.92 8.77
N TRP A 245 -18.14 2.93 8.63
CA TRP A 245 -16.70 2.78 8.80
C TRP A 245 -16.31 2.71 10.27
N PRO A 246 -15.20 2.04 10.62
CA PRO A 246 -14.65 2.08 11.98
C PRO A 246 -14.50 3.52 12.48
N GLN A 247 -14.76 3.75 13.76
CA GLN A 247 -14.65 5.08 14.38
C GLN A 247 -13.20 5.58 14.45
N PHE A 248 -12.23 4.68 14.46
CA PHE A 248 -10.82 5.02 14.51
C PHE A 248 -10.29 5.22 13.09
N ASN A 249 -9.87 6.46 12.82
CA ASN A 249 -9.32 6.86 11.54
C ASN A 249 -7.94 7.51 11.77
N ALA A 250 -6.92 7.00 11.10
CA ALA A 250 -5.55 7.49 11.21
C ALA A 250 -5.31 8.80 10.45
N THR A 251 -6.29 9.33 9.71
CA THR A 251 -6.11 10.46 8.78
C THR A 251 -5.50 11.67 9.45
N HIS A 252 -5.97 12.03 10.68
CA HIS A 252 -5.44 13.20 11.39
C HIS A 252 -3.96 13.02 11.77
N LEU A 253 -3.59 11.84 12.26
CA LEU A 253 -2.19 11.53 12.59
C LEU A 253 -1.31 11.55 11.33
N ILE A 254 -1.81 11.00 10.22
CA ILE A 254 -1.13 11.03 8.93
C ILE A 254 -0.88 12.47 8.48
N GLU A 255 -1.90 13.33 8.53
CA GLU A 255 -1.78 14.75 8.17
C GLU A 255 -0.80 15.47 9.10
N GLU A 256 -0.87 15.25 10.41
CA GLU A 256 0.06 15.82 11.37
C GLU A 256 1.51 15.43 11.05
N PHE A 257 1.78 14.13 10.85
CA PHE A 257 3.12 13.64 10.49
C PHE A 257 3.62 14.26 9.18
N LEU A 258 2.78 14.28 8.15
CA LEU A 258 3.16 14.82 6.84
C LEU A 258 3.46 16.34 6.88
N ASN A 259 2.87 17.09 7.83
CA ASN A 259 3.04 18.54 7.97
C ASN A 259 4.19 18.94 8.91
N LYS A 260 4.80 18.02 9.65
CA LYS A 260 6.03 18.30 10.42
C LYS A 260 7.15 18.79 9.48
N GLU A 261 7.97 19.72 9.94
CA GLU A 261 9.16 20.20 9.20
C GLU A 261 10.31 19.18 9.24
#